data_d75bb3d705d34234b8e89fa1f44c9520
#
_entry.id   d75bb3d705d34234b8e89fa1f44c9520
#
_cell.length_a   1.000
_cell.length_b   1.000
_cell.length_c   1.000
_cell.angle_alpha   90.00
_cell.angle_beta   90.00
_cell.angle_gamma   90.00
#
_symmetry.space_group_name_H-M   'P 1'
#
loop_
_entity.id
_entity.type
_entity.pdbx_description
1 polymer ?
#
loop_
_entity_poly.entity_id
_entity_poly.type
_entity_poly.pdbx_seq_one_letter_code
_entity_poly.pdbx_strand_id
1 'polypeptide(L)'
;MTIGLCACGSDSDNLPVDAPVADTYGEPSQSSAVPSSADTNISSADASSPETEAVADAEPLRDATPVCLVPRADGTATASNDVAVIDYSHMSDGYVCANYTGTCPKVKLRITGPDTVVYTYNLHGGGYETFPLSSGDGYYDVTIYENISGTNYATCLYADLDVQITDAFSPFLYPNQYVNFTADSKVVAKGQELAEGASSDLEVITRIYDYITQNITYDYGKASDPPTGYTSDVDAILASGTGICLDYAAVMASMLRSQRIPTRLEVGYAQDAYHAWISVYTADTGWLNGIIEFDGNVWTLVDPTFGANTDDKTLKKFIGDGSNYILQKMY
;
A
#
# COMPACT_ATOMS: atom_id res chain seq x y z
N MET A 1 41.10 15.29 26.54
CA MET A 1 40.02 15.58 25.59
C MET A 1 39.71 14.31 24.83
N THR A 2 38.86 13.50 25.44
CA THR A 2 38.60 12.13 24.99
C THR A 2 37.32 12.14 24.18
N ILE A 3 37.44 11.91 22.87
CA ILE A 3 36.32 11.82 21.96
C ILE A 3 35.71 10.44 22.16
N GLY A 4 34.53 10.37 22.77
CA GLY A 4 33.76 9.15 22.92
C GLY A 4 33.20 8.74 21.56
N LEU A 5 33.72 7.62 21.01
CA LEU A 5 33.06 6.89 19.94
C LEU A 5 31.81 6.23 20.51
N CYS A 6 30.65 6.73 20.13
CA CYS A 6 29.39 6.04 20.34
C CYS A 6 29.33 4.88 19.34
N ALA A 7 29.47 3.66 19.86
CA ALA A 7 29.29 2.45 19.06
C ALA A 7 27.80 2.32 18.69
N CYS A 8 27.46 2.60 17.43
CA CYS A 8 26.15 2.26 16.89
C CYS A 8 26.05 0.75 16.77
N GLY A 9 25.03 0.17 17.42
CA GLY A 9 24.70 -1.22 17.34
C GLY A 9 24.49 -1.69 15.90
N SER A 10 24.91 -2.92 15.64
CA SER A 10 24.72 -3.63 14.40
C SER A 10 23.25 -4.03 14.25
N ASP A 11 22.42 -3.13 13.76
CA ASP A 11 21.14 -3.53 13.19
C ASP A 11 21.38 -3.91 11.73
N SER A 12 21.12 -5.17 11.43
CA SER A 12 21.04 -5.69 10.08
C SER A 12 19.82 -5.04 9.41
N ASP A 13 20.02 -3.86 8.82
CA ASP A 13 19.03 -3.15 8.04
C ASP A 13 18.78 -3.87 6.71
N ASN A 14 18.06 -5.00 6.78
CA ASN A 14 17.35 -5.50 5.63
C ASN A 14 16.12 -4.62 5.47
N LEU A 15 16.14 -3.79 4.44
CA LEU A 15 14.94 -3.21 3.86
C LEU A 15 13.96 -4.33 3.53
N PRO A 16 12.65 -4.06 3.42
CA PRO A 16 11.62 -5.06 3.19
C PRO A 16 11.75 -5.69 1.79
N VAL A 17 12.77 -6.51 1.60
CA VAL A 17 13.05 -7.17 0.34
C VAL A 17 13.40 -8.65 0.55
N ASP A 18 13.06 -9.21 1.70
CA ASP A 18 12.88 -10.64 1.80
C ASP A 18 11.44 -10.93 1.35
N ALA A 19 11.27 -11.02 0.02
CA ALA A 19 10.06 -11.60 -0.54
C ALA A 19 9.93 -13.03 0.01
N PRO A 20 8.71 -13.47 0.35
CA PRO A 20 8.51 -14.80 0.89
C PRO A 20 9.05 -15.84 -0.09
N VAL A 21 9.91 -16.71 0.41
CA VAL A 21 10.24 -17.96 -0.29
C VAL A 21 8.94 -18.73 -0.37
N ALA A 22 8.47 -18.99 -1.60
CA ALA A 22 7.29 -19.80 -1.83
C ALA A 22 7.61 -21.21 -1.34
N ASP A 23 7.14 -21.56 -0.13
CA ASP A 23 7.08 -22.95 0.28
C ASP A 23 6.11 -23.67 -0.62
N THR A 24 6.61 -24.73 -1.23
CA THR A 24 5.93 -25.63 -2.15
C THR A 24 4.66 -26.21 -1.52
N TYR A 25 3.51 -25.63 -1.83
CA TYR A 25 2.22 -26.28 -1.59
C TYR A 25 2.06 -27.39 -2.62
N GLY A 26 2.05 -28.62 -2.13
CA GLY A 26 1.84 -29.83 -2.93
C GLY A 26 0.49 -29.79 -3.66
N GLU A 27 0.51 -30.22 -4.91
CA GLU A 27 -0.67 -30.37 -5.76
C GLU A 27 -1.78 -31.17 -5.05
N PRO A 28 -3.05 -30.71 -5.07
CA PRO A 28 -4.16 -31.53 -4.66
C PRO A 28 -4.58 -32.45 -5.80
N SER A 29 -4.48 -33.76 -5.56
CA SER A 29 -4.96 -34.81 -6.41
C SER A 29 -6.48 -34.69 -6.65
N GLN A 30 -6.87 -34.81 -7.93
CA GLN A 30 -8.26 -34.91 -8.39
C GLN A 30 -8.96 -36.13 -7.81
N SER A 31 -10.14 -35.94 -7.28
CA SER A 31 -11.14 -37.02 -7.15
C SER A 31 -12.53 -36.50 -7.50
N SER A 32 -13.04 -37.09 -8.55
CA SER A 32 -14.36 -36.97 -9.15
C SER A 32 -15.47 -37.58 -8.28
N ALA A 33 -16.66 -36.96 -8.24
CA ALA A 33 -17.95 -37.62 -8.43
C ALA A 33 -19.16 -36.69 -8.24
N VAL A 34 -19.99 -36.59 -9.27
CA VAL A 34 -21.38 -36.11 -9.27
C VAL A 34 -22.28 -37.31 -8.91
N PRO A 35 -23.47 -37.14 -8.30
CA PRO A 35 -24.74 -37.12 -9.00
C PRO A 35 -25.79 -36.18 -8.37
N SER A 36 -26.54 -35.41 -9.14
CA SER A 36 -27.78 -35.67 -9.92
C SER A 36 -29.09 -35.84 -9.12
N SER A 37 -30.05 -35.02 -9.59
CA SER A 37 -31.52 -35.19 -9.61
C SER A 37 -32.31 -34.79 -8.33
N ALA A 38 -33.51 -34.27 -8.38
CA ALA A 38 -34.49 -33.92 -9.42
C ALA A 38 -35.68 -33.21 -8.74
N ASP A 39 -36.37 -32.36 -9.52
CA ASP A 39 -37.83 -32.18 -9.64
C ASP A 39 -38.71 -32.00 -8.40
N THR A 40 -39.59 -31.03 -8.35
CA THR A 40 -40.91 -30.90 -9.00
C THR A 40 -41.60 -29.61 -8.51
N ASN A 41 -42.02 -28.74 -9.34
CA ASN A 41 -43.34 -28.53 -9.99
C ASN A 41 -44.49 -27.91 -9.15
N ILE A 42 -45.08 -26.87 -9.78
CA ILE A 42 -46.48 -26.48 -9.99
C ILE A 42 -47.10 -25.53 -8.94
N SER A 43 -47.47 -24.34 -9.36
CA SER A 43 -48.69 -23.78 -10.03
C SER A 43 -49.35 -22.74 -9.12
N SER A 44 -49.77 -21.62 -9.46
CA SER A 44 -50.63 -21.05 -10.44
C SER A 44 -50.97 -19.61 -10.06
N ALA A 45 -51.14 -18.83 -11.09
CA ALA A 45 -51.68 -17.51 -11.26
C ALA A 45 -52.63 -16.96 -10.21
N ASP A 46 -52.48 -15.67 -9.88
CA ASP A 46 -53.61 -14.76 -10.02
C ASP A 46 -53.15 -13.34 -10.35
N ALA A 47 -53.93 -12.71 -11.21
CA ALA A 47 -53.69 -11.40 -11.76
C ALA A 47 -54.22 -10.28 -10.88
N SER A 48 -53.42 -9.26 -10.66
CA SER A 48 -53.96 -7.94 -10.27
C SER A 48 -52.99 -6.80 -10.63
N SER A 49 -53.51 -5.92 -11.43
CA SER A 49 -53.21 -4.47 -11.65
C SER A 49 -51.78 -3.97 -11.68
N PRO A 50 -51.43 -3.09 -12.62
CA PRO A 50 -50.13 -2.47 -12.68
C PRO A 50 -50.00 -1.46 -11.52
N GLU A 51 -49.29 -1.80 -10.49
CA GLU A 51 -48.67 -0.82 -9.62
C GLU A 51 -47.65 -0.05 -10.46
N THR A 52 -47.84 1.24 -10.51
CA THR A 52 -46.85 2.20 -11.05
C THR A 52 -45.63 2.03 -10.18
N GLU A 53 -44.63 1.30 -10.67
CA GLU A 53 -43.30 1.29 -10.04
C GLU A 53 -42.83 2.75 -9.96
N ALA A 54 -42.77 3.26 -8.73
CA ALA A 54 -42.05 4.48 -8.46
C ALA A 54 -40.61 4.20 -8.92
N VAL A 55 -40.18 4.94 -9.93
CA VAL A 55 -38.77 4.98 -10.32
C VAL A 55 -38.03 5.42 -9.06
N ALA A 56 -37.36 4.47 -8.41
CA ALA A 56 -36.45 4.79 -7.33
C ALA A 56 -35.44 5.79 -7.91
N ASP A 57 -35.36 6.98 -7.30
CA ASP A 57 -34.33 7.95 -7.63
C ASP A 57 -32.99 7.20 -7.61
N ALA A 58 -32.32 7.11 -8.75
CA ALA A 58 -31.03 6.47 -8.82
C ALA A 58 -30.07 7.23 -7.88
N GLU A 59 -29.45 6.52 -6.96
CA GLU A 59 -28.42 7.10 -6.10
C GLU A 59 -27.40 7.88 -6.95
N PRO A 60 -27.00 9.09 -6.49
CA PRO A 60 -26.07 9.89 -7.27
C PRO A 60 -24.75 9.13 -7.45
N LEU A 61 -24.27 9.07 -8.69
CA LEU A 61 -22.99 8.43 -8.98
C LEU A 61 -21.85 9.18 -8.29
N ARG A 62 -20.87 8.41 -7.86
CA ARG A 62 -19.62 8.93 -7.30
C ARG A 62 -18.81 9.66 -8.38
N ASP A 63 -18.20 10.80 -8.03
CA ASP A 63 -17.27 11.49 -8.93
C ASP A 63 -15.99 10.67 -9.12
N ALA A 64 -15.74 10.19 -10.34
CA ALA A 64 -14.58 9.40 -10.72
C ALA A 64 -13.35 10.24 -11.11
N THR A 65 -13.45 11.58 -11.09
CA THR A 65 -12.33 12.47 -11.45
C THR A 65 -11.17 12.25 -10.50
N PRO A 66 -9.95 11.92 -10.99
CA PRO A 66 -8.81 11.72 -10.14
C PRO A 66 -8.37 13.00 -9.41
N VAL A 67 -7.97 12.85 -8.16
CA VAL A 67 -7.32 13.91 -7.38
C VAL A 67 -5.97 13.37 -6.90
N CYS A 68 -4.90 13.78 -7.56
CA CYS A 68 -3.55 13.41 -7.18
C CYS A 68 -2.92 14.52 -6.35
N LEU A 69 -2.68 14.25 -5.07
CA LEU A 69 -1.95 15.17 -4.20
C LEU A 69 -0.48 15.25 -4.66
N VAL A 70 0.07 16.45 -4.65
CA VAL A 70 1.46 16.69 -5.07
C VAL A 70 2.28 17.13 -3.88
N PRO A 71 3.21 16.31 -3.39
CA PRO A 71 4.12 16.71 -2.32
C PRO A 71 4.99 17.90 -2.75
N ARG A 72 5.27 18.80 -1.80
CA ARG A 72 6.10 19.99 -2.01
C ARG A 72 7.16 20.10 -0.94
N ALA A 73 8.30 20.69 -1.33
CA ALA A 73 9.38 21.06 -0.43
C ALA A 73 9.49 22.59 -0.48
N ASP A 74 8.68 23.29 0.32
CA ASP A 74 8.52 24.75 0.26
C ASP A 74 9.68 25.51 0.92
N GLY A 75 10.55 24.83 1.67
CA GLY A 75 11.73 25.42 2.32
C GLY A 75 11.42 26.32 3.50
N THR A 76 10.17 26.33 4.00
CA THR A 76 9.75 27.20 5.12
C THR A 76 10.17 26.65 6.47
N ALA A 77 10.37 25.32 6.56
CA ALA A 77 10.88 24.63 7.73
C ALA A 77 11.85 23.51 7.28
N THR A 78 13.14 23.69 7.53
CA THR A 78 14.17 22.78 7.04
C THR A 78 15.28 22.55 8.06
N ALA A 79 15.87 21.37 8.04
CA ALA A 79 17.24 21.12 8.50
C ALA A 79 18.12 20.93 7.27
N SER A 80 19.32 21.49 7.23
CA SER A 80 20.20 21.41 6.07
C SER A 80 21.67 21.50 6.42
N ASN A 81 22.51 20.93 5.57
CA ASN A 81 23.94 21.13 5.50
C ASN A 81 24.39 21.30 4.03
N ASP A 82 25.70 21.22 3.75
CA ASP A 82 26.24 21.46 2.40
C ASP A 82 25.76 20.41 1.36
N VAL A 83 25.32 19.21 1.78
CA VAL A 83 25.02 18.07 0.90
C VAL A 83 23.64 17.47 1.10
N ALA A 84 22.91 17.86 2.13
CA ALA A 84 21.61 17.26 2.44
C ALA A 84 20.61 18.30 2.96
N VAL A 85 19.32 18.07 2.68
CA VAL A 85 18.19 18.84 3.21
C VAL A 85 17.10 17.88 3.63
N ILE A 86 16.53 18.11 4.80
CA ILE A 86 15.25 17.58 5.24
C ILE A 86 14.28 18.75 5.31
N ASP A 87 13.27 18.75 4.44
CA ASP A 87 12.20 19.74 4.42
C ASP A 87 10.97 19.16 5.11
N TYR A 88 10.59 19.75 6.24
CA TYR A 88 9.43 19.40 7.03
C TYR A 88 8.37 20.50 7.05
N SER A 89 8.35 21.34 6.02
CA SER A 89 7.36 22.43 5.84
C SER A 89 5.92 21.89 5.85
N HIS A 90 5.73 20.64 5.47
CA HIS A 90 4.45 19.97 5.34
C HIS A 90 4.27 18.77 6.32
N MET A 91 4.97 18.82 7.47
CA MET A 91 4.80 17.76 8.47
C MET A 91 3.36 17.64 9.01
N SER A 92 2.61 18.75 9.00
CA SER A 92 1.17 18.76 9.35
C SER A 92 0.27 18.11 8.30
N ASP A 93 0.78 17.95 7.07
CA ASP A 93 0.13 17.18 6.00
C ASP A 93 0.57 15.71 6.02
N GLY A 94 1.39 15.31 7.00
CA GLY A 94 1.80 13.93 7.24
C GLY A 94 2.95 13.43 6.39
N TYR A 95 3.85 14.32 5.92
CA TYR A 95 5.07 13.92 5.20
C TYR A 95 6.23 14.88 5.41
N VAL A 96 7.42 14.37 5.13
CA VAL A 96 8.64 15.16 4.95
C VAL A 96 9.22 14.90 3.56
N CYS A 97 9.97 15.87 3.05
CA CYS A 97 10.76 15.71 1.84
C CYS A 97 12.25 15.72 2.19
N ALA A 98 13.05 14.92 1.50
CA ALA A 98 14.50 14.96 1.66
C ALA A 98 15.20 14.98 0.30
N ASN A 99 16.33 15.68 0.23
CA ASN A 99 17.19 15.72 -0.93
C ASN A 99 18.65 15.54 -0.49
N TYR A 100 19.41 14.79 -1.28
CA TYR A 100 20.83 14.59 -1.09
C TYR A 100 21.58 14.92 -2.38
N THR A 101 22.57 15.81 -2.28
CA THR A 101 23.40 16.28 -3.40
C THR A 101 24.86 15.91 -3.26
N GLY A 102 25.23 15.16 -2.22
CA GLY A 102 26.58 14.67 -2.01
C GLY A 102 27.00 13.57 -2.98
N THR A 103 28.18 13.02 -2.77
CA THR A 103 28.78 12.01 -3.66
C THR A 103 28.77 10.61 -3.09
N CYS A 104 28.21 10.39 -1.89
CA CYS A 104 28.11 9.07 -1.30
C CYS A 104 27.12 8.20 -2.11
N PRO A 105 27.55 7.01 -2.62
CA PRO A 105 26.71 6.19 -3.50
C PRO A 105 25.60 5.43 -2.76
N LYS A 106 25.66 5.37 -1.44
CA LYS A 106 24.65 4.68 -0.59
C LYS A 106 24.26 5.59 0.56
N VAL A 107 23.08 6.17 0.44
CA VAL A 107 22.50 7.06 1.46
C VAL A 107 21.19 6.48 1.94
N LYS A 108 20.98 6.55 3.24
CA LYS A 108 19.73 6.11 3.88
C LYS A 108 19.05 7.29 4.54
N LEU A 109 17.73 7.32 4.47
CA LEU A 109 16.90 8.12 5.36
C LEU A 109 16.22 7.17 6.35
N ARG A 110 16.30 7.48 7.64
CA ARG A 110 15.54 6.80 8.70
C ARG A 110 14.53 7.74 9.30
N ILE A 111 13.34 7.22 9.54
CA ILE A 111 12.28 7.88 10.31
C ILE A 111 11.93 6.96 11.46
N THR A 112 12.00 7.47 12.68
CA THR A 112 11.49 6.78 13.87
C THR A 112 10.32 7.59 14.40
N GLY A 113 9.13 7.03 14.41
CA GLY A 113 7.92 7.69 14.85
C GLY A 113 7.61 7.48 16.35
N PRO A 114 6.49 8.05 16.85
CA PRO A 114 6.06 7.92 18.24
C PRO A 114 5.74 6.49 18.66
N ASP A 115 5.42 5.59 17.73
CA ASP A 115 5.23 4.15 17.94
C ASP A 115 6.54 3.37 18.07
N THR A 116 7.69 4.05 17.96
CA THR A 116 9.05 3.49 17.96
C THR A 116 9.38 2.59 16.75
N VAL A 117 8.51 2.51 15.77
CA VAL A 117 8.79 1.80 14.51
C VAL A 117 9.84 2.58 13.72
N VAL A 118 10.84 1.86 13.22
CA VAL A 118 11.92 2.42 12.41
C VAL A 118 11.69 2.15 10.94
N TYR A 119 11.51 3.23 10.17
CA TYR A 119 11.41 3.18 8.71
C TYR A 119 12.76 3.52 8.12
N THR A 120 13.27 2.69 7.23
CA THR A 120 14.55 2.92 6.54
C THR A 120 14.33 2.95 5.03
N TYR A 121 14.73 4.03 4.41
CA TYR A 121 14.59 4.26 2.97
C TYR A 121 15.95 4.41 2.31
N ASN A 122 16.06 4.05 1.03
CA ASN A 122 17.16 4.50 0.20
C ASN A 122 16.87 5.94 -0.24
N LEU A 123 17.81 6.85 -0.05
CA LEU A 123 17.73 8.19 -0.60
C LEU A 123 18.59 8.25 -1.85
N HIS A 124 17.94 8.45 -3.01
CA HIS A 124 18.62 8.31 -4.31
C HIS A 124 19.32 9.57 -4.77
N GLY A 125 18.89 10.74 -4.26
CA GLY A 125 19.39 12.03 -4.71
C GLY A 125 18.89 12.44 -6.10
N GLY A 126 19.29 13.63 -6.54
CA GLY A 126 18.83 14.18 -7.82
C GLY A 126 17.52 14.93 -7.77
N GLY A 127 16.95 15.12 -6.58
CA GLY A 127 15.72 15.86 -6.32
C GLY A 127 15.16 15.52 -4.95
N TYR A 128 14.06 16.17 -4.59
CA TYR A 128 13.34 15.83 -3.37
C TYR A 128 12.57 14.53 -3.53
N GLU A 129 12.71 13.65 -2.55
CA GLU A 129 11.89 12.45 -2.37
C GLU A 129 10.97 12.64 -1.17
N THR A 130 9.80 12.01 -1.19
CA THR A 130 8.74 12.17 -0.18
C THR A 130 8.63 10.94 0.69
N PHE A 131 8.54 11.16 2.00
CA PHE A 131 8.50 10.12 3.03
C PHE A 131 7.34 10.38 3.99
N PRO A 132 6.41 9.42 4.17
CA PRO A 132 5.25 9.60 5.01
C PRO A 132 5.59 9.55 6.51
N LEU A 133 4.84 10.30 7.30
CA LEU A 133 4.84 10.27 8.76
C LEU A 133 3.66 9.40 9.22
N SER A 134 3.80 8.07 9.06
CA SER A 134 2.68 7.12 9.13
C SER A 134 2.22 6.79 10.56
N SER A 135 2.99 7.18 11.59
CA SER A 135 2.70 6.82 13.00
C SER A 135 1.81 7.84 13.73
N GLY A 136 1.22 8.81 13.01
CA GLY A 136 0.33 9.81 13.58
C GLY A 136 1.03 10.95 14.32
N ASP A 137 0.34 11.57 15.26
CA ASP A 137 0.88 12.70 16.04
C ASP A 137 1.96 12.25 17.01
N GLY A 138 2.97 13.09 17.20
CA GLY A 138 4.00 12.90 18.20
C GLY A 138 5.42 13.21 17.73
N TYR A 139 6.39 12.70 18.48
CA TYR A 139 7.80 12.96 18.22
C TYR A 139 8.35 12.02 17.14
N TYR A 140 9.07 12.62 16.17
CA TYR A 140 9.75 11.91 15.10
C TYR A 140 11.25 12.29 15.08
N ASP A 141 12.12 11.29 14.96
CA ASP A 141 13.51 11.43 14.54
C ASP A 141 13.61 11.14 13.05
N VAL A 142 14.09 12.11 12.27
CA VAL A 142 14.32 11.97 10.83
C VAL A 142 15.81 12.18 10.57
N THR A 143 16.51 11.11 10.16
CA THR A 143 17.98 11.15 10.05
C THR A 143 18.45 10.62 8.69
N ILE A 144 19.32 11.39 8.03
CA ILE A 144 20.04 10.97 6.80
C ILE A 144 21.40 10.41 7.21
N TYR A 145 21.74 9.26 6.65
CA TYR A 145 22.99 8.54 6.88
C TYR A 145 23.75 8.31 5.58
N GLU A 146 25.06 8.52 5.61
CA GLU A 146 25.99 8.14 4.56
C GLU A 146 26.70 6.84 4.89
N ASN A 147 26.82 5.94 3.90
CA ASN A 147 27.56 4.71 4.08
C ASN A 147 29.07 4.97 4.14
N ILE A 148 29.72 4.47 5.21
CA ILE A 148 31.17 4.52 5.38
C ILE A 148 31.82 3.29 4.74
N SER A 149 31.32 2.09 5.11
CA SER A 149 31.81 0.81 4.57
C SER A 149 30.88 -0.33 4.98
N GLY A 150 30.61 -1.25 4.05
CA GLY A 150 29.74 -2.39 4.32
C GLY A 150 28.36 -1.95 4.85
N THR A 151 28.04 -2.34 6.07
CA THR A 151 26.79 -1.97 6.78
C THR A 151 26.96 -0.80 7.75
N ASN A 152 28.14 -0.18 7.81
CA ASN A 152 28.41 0.95 8.71
C ASN A 152 28.01 2.26 8.04
N TYR A 153 27.24 3.07 8.76
CA TYR A 153 26.76 4.38 8.33
C TYR A 153 27.13 5.46 9.36
N ALA A 154 27.33 6.68 8.89
CA ALA A 154 27.49 7.87 9.73
C ALA A 154 26.32 8.81 9.53
N THR A 155 25.89 9.48 10.59
CA THR A 155 24.89 10.55 10.50
C THR A 155 25.43 11.70 9.64
N CYS A 156 24.69 12.03 8.59
CA CYS A 156 24.93 13.16 7.72
C CYS A 156 24.13 14.38 8.18
N LEU A 157 22.85 14.20 8.44
CA LEU A 157 21.92 15.25 8.85
C LEU A 157 20.79 14.65 9.68
N TYR A 158 20.24 15.40 10.63
CA TYR A 158 19.06 14.96 11.38
C TYR A 158 18.10 16.12 11.66
N ALA A 159 16.85 15.80 11.90
CA ALA A 159 15.80 16.69 12.36
C ALA A 159 14.91 15.97 13.38
N ASP A 160 14.72 16.62 14.54
CA ASP A 160 13.77 16.21 15.57
C ASP A 160 12.49 17.00 15.39
N LEU A 161 11.36 16.33 15.22
CA LEU A 161 10.09 16.95 14.86
C LEU A 161 9.02 16.62 15.90
N ASP A 162 8.27 17.63 16.34
CA ASP A 162 7.03 17.47 17.09
C ASP A 162 5.86 17.65 16.12
N VAL A 163 5.29 16.53 15.67
CA VAL A 163 4.34 16.48 14.58
C VAL A 163 2.91 16.45 15.09
N GLN A 164 2.08 17.31 14.50
CA GLN A 164 0.61 17.29 14.64
C GLN A 164 0.02 17.28 13.23
N ILE A 165 -0.57 16.14 12.86
CA ILE A 165 -1.15 15.93 11.54
C ILE A 165 -2.57 16.50 11.52
N THR A 166 -2.82 17.42 10.60
CA THR A 166 -4.13 18.09 10.49
C THR A 166 -5.23 17.14 10.03
N ASP A 167 -4.90 16.25 9.08
CA ASP A 167 -5.80 15.20 8.58
C ASP A 167 -5.08 13.86 8.65
N ALA A 168 -5.54 12.97 9.52
CA ALA A 168 -4.96 11.64 9.75
C ALA A 168 -4.94 10.74 8.50
N PHE A 169 -5.66 11.10 7.45
CA PHE A 169 -5.67 10.38 6.18
C PHE A 169 -4.62 10.87 5.18
N SER A 170 -4.13 12.09 5.33
CA SER A 170 -3.16 12.71 4.41
C SER A 170 -1.93 11.84 4.14
N PRO A 171 -1.26 11.22 5.13
CA PRO A 171 -0.09 10.36 4.88
C PRO A 171 -0.39 9.21 3.91
N PHE A 172 -1.67 8.78 3.83
CA PHE A 172 -2.16 7.66 3.04
C PHE A 172 -2.92 8.09 1.78
N LEU A 173 -2.78 9.36 1.39
CA LEU A 173 -3.29 9.96 0.15
C LEU A 173 -2.16 10.52 -0.73
N TYR A 174 -1.07 11.00 -0.11
CA TYR A 174 0.09 11.48 -0.85
C TYR A 174 0.87 10.32 -1.48
N PRO A 175 1.42 10.51 -2.70
CA PRO A 175 2.43 9.61 -3.23
C PRO A 175 3.70 9.66 -2.38
N ASN A 176 4.40 8.53 -2.33
CA ASN A 176 5.66 8.37 -1.61
C ASN A 176 6.56 7.36 -2.34
N GLN A 177 7.72 7.01 -1.78
CA GLN A 177 8.67 6.11 -2.44
C GLN A 177 8.08 4.71 -2.75
N TYR A 178 7.15 4.19 -1.93
CA TYR A 178 6.54 2.87 -2.13
C TYR A 178 5.23 2.90 -2.92
N VAL A 179 4.51 4.01 -2.87
CA VAL A 179 3.27 4.25 -3.62
C VAL A 179 3.50 5.48 -4.49
N ASN A 180 4.25 5.28 -5.59
CA ASN A 180 4.73 6.38 -6.42
C ASN A 180 3.87 6.55 -7.68
N PHE A 181 3.14 7.66 -7.74
CA PHE A 181 2.31 8.02 -8.89
C PHE A 181 2.19 9.54 -9.03
N THR A 182 1.84 9.97 -10.21
CA THR A 182 1.52 11.37 -10.55
C THR A 182 0.21 11.41 -11.33
N ALA A 183 -0.33 12.60 -11.57
CA ALA A 183 -1.55 12.77 -12.38
C ALA A 183 -1.41 12.19 -13.81
N ASP A 184 -0.18 12.10 -14.34
CA ASP A 184 0.10 11.57 -15.68
C ASP A 184 0.34 10.06 -15.70
N SER A 185 0.35 9.40 -14.55
CA SER A 185 0.58 7.95 -14.45
C SER A 185 -0.58 7.16 -15.05
N LYS A 186 -0.26 6.06 -15.74
CA LYS A 186 -1.26 5.17 -16.37
C LYS A 186 -2.14 4.48 -15.34
N VAL A 187 -1.61 4.19 -14.15
CA VAL A 187 -2.42 3.63 -13.05
C VAL A 187 -3.53 4.58 -12.62
N VAL A 188 -3.30 5.91 -12.67
CA VAL A 188 -4.31 6.93 -12.35
C VAL A 188 -5.43 6.93 -13.39
N ALA A 189 -5.07 6.92 -14.69
CA ALA A 189 -6.05 6.83 -15.77
C ALA A 189 -6.87 5.52 -15.69
N LYS A 190 -6.23 4.40 -15.35
CA LYS A 190 -6.92 3.11 -15.16
C LYS A 190 -7.84 3.14 -13.93
N GLY A 191 -7.39 3.72 -12.82
CA GLY A 191 -8.21 3.92 -11.62
C GLY A 191 -9.47 4.73 -11.91
N GLN A 192 -9.36 5.79 -12.73
CA GLN A 192 -10.50 6.59 -13.20
C GLN A 192 -11.46 5.74 -14.03
N GLU A 193 -10.95 5.01 -15.03
CA GLU A 193 -11.76 4.13 -15.89
C GLU A 193 -12.58 3.14 -15.06
N LEU A 194 -11.96 2.52 -14.07
CA LEU A 194 -12.62 1.56 -13.18
C LEU A 194 -13.63 2.20 -12.22
N ALA A 195 -13.43 3.46 -11.87
CA ALA A 195 -14.33 4.21 -11.00
C ALA A 195 -15.53 4.82 -11.74
N GLU A 196 -15.51 4.89 -13.07
CA GLU A 196 -16.60 5.46 -13.85
C GLU A 196 -17.92 4.72 -13.61
N GLY A 197 -18.97 5.48 -13.26
CA GLY A 197 -20.30 4.93 -12.99
C GLY A 197 -20.41 4.14 -11.68
N ALA A 198 -19.42 4.20 -10.78
CA ALA A 198 -19.55 3.66 -9.45
C ALA A 198 -20.44 4.55 -8.57
N SER A 199 -21.22 3.94 -7.69
CA SER A 199 -22.12 4.62 -6.75
C SER A 199 -21.45 4.94 -5.40
N SER A 200 -20.36 4.24 -5.06
CA SER A 200 -19.71 4.33 -3.74
C SER A 200 -18.20 4.09 -3.81
N ASP A 201 -17.47 4.47 -2.76
CA ASP A 201 -16.04 4.13 -2.60
C ASP A 201 -15.83 2.63 -2.60
N LEU A 202 -16.74 1.90 -1.99
CA LEU A 202 -16.73 0.46 -1.93
C LEU A 202 -16.77 -0.20 -3.30
N GLU A 203 -17.65 0.28 -4.16
CA GLU A 203 -17.75 -0.24 -5.52
C GLU A 203 -16.47 0.04 -6.32
N VAL A 204 -15.83 1.21 -6.11
CA VAL A 204 -14.51 1.53 -6.69
C VAL A 204 -13.44 0.55 -6.20
N ILE A 205 -13.38 0.30 -4.89
CA ILE A 205 -12.43 -0.64 -4.29
C ILE A 205 -12.60 -2.04 -4.89
N THR A 206 -13.83 -2.52 -4.97
CA THR A 206 -14.16 -3.85 -5.53
C THR A 206 -13.73 -3.95 -6.99
N ARG A 207 -14.07 -2.96 -7.82
CA ARG A 207 -13.71 -2.98 -9.25
C ARG A 207 -12.20 -2.92 -9.49
N ILE A 208 -11.47 -2.12 -8.68
CA ILE A 208 -10.01 -2.06 -8.75
C ILE A 208 -9.39 -3.39 -8.29
N TYR A 209 -9.88 -3.96 -7.20
CA TYR A 209 -9.46 -5.27 -6.70
C TYR A 209 -9.66 -6.36 -7.77
N ASP A 210 -10.86 -6.49 -8.32
CA ASP A 210 -11.19 -7.47 -9.36
C ASP A 210 -10.27 -7.30 -10.59
N TYR A 211 -10.03 -6.05 -11.00
CA TYR A 211 -9.14 -5.79 -12.12
C TYR A 211 -7.72 -6.28 -11.83
N ILE A 212 -7.17 -5.97 -10.67
CA ILE A 212 -5.79 -6.34 -10.30
C ILE A 212 -5.65 -7.86 -10.22
N THR A 213 -6.57 -8.53 -9.53
CA THR A 213 -6.52 -10.00 -9.36
C THR A 213 -6.68 -10.76 -10.66
N GLN A 214 -7.39 -10.20 -11.65
CA GLN A 214 -7.59 -10.83 -12.95
C GLN A 214 -6.51 -10.50 -13.99
N ASN A 215 -5.77 -9.40 -13.81
CA ASN A 215 -4.87 -8.87 -14.84
C ASN A 215 -3.39 -8.87 -14.45
N ILE A 216 -3.05 -9.08 -13.18
CA ILE A 216 -1.67 -9.20 -12.72
C ILE A 216 -1.42 -10.65 -12.30
N THR A 217 -0.35 -11.24 -12.83
CA THR A 217 0.11 -12.60 -12.51
C THR A 217 1.31 -12.51 -11.56
N TYR A 218 1.39 -13.41 -10.58
CA TYR A 218 2.47 -13.41 -9.61
C TYR A 218 3.81 -13.83 -10.21
N ASP A 219 4.86 -13.02 -9.98
CA ASP A 219 6.21 -13.28 -10.43
C ASP A 219 7.02 -14.03 -9.37
N TYR A 220 6.92 -15.36 -9.37
CA TYR A 220 7.67 -16.22 -8.45
C TYR A 220 9.19 -16.09 -8.62
N GLY A 221 9.67 -15.81 -9.83
CA GLY A 221 11.09 -15.61 -10.10
C GLY A 221 11.64 -14.39 -9.36
N LYS A 222 10.97 -13.24 -9.52
CA LYS A 222 11.31 -11.99 -8.84
C LYS A 222 11.09 -12.09 -7.33
N ALA A 223 10.03 -12.79 -6.88
CA ALA A 223 9.74 -12.98 -5.47
C ALA A 223 10.81 -13.80 -4.75
N SER A 224 11.45 -14.76 -5.43
CA SER A 224 12.51 -15.60 -4.82
C SER A 224 13.85 -14.87 -4.65
N ASP A 225 14.12 -13.84 -5.44
CA ASP A 225 15.36 -13.02 -5.36
C ASP A 225 15.06 -11.58 -5.79
N PRO A 226 14.32 -10.81 -4.98
CA PRO A 226 13.99 -9.46 -5.34
C PRO A 226 15.22 -8.54 -5.29
N PRO A 227 15.32 -7.53 -6.18
CA PRO A 227 16.43 -6.59 -6.16
C PRO A 227 16.51 -5.85 -4.80
N THR A 228 17.72 -5.70 -4.28
CA THR A 228 17.95 -4.95 -3.02
C THR A 228 17.43 -3.52 -3.15
N GLY A 229 16.59 -3.10 -2.19
CA GLY A 229 15.98 -1.77 -2.21
C GLY A 229 14.92 -1.59 -3.30
N TYR A 230 14.27 -2.68 -3.68
CA TYR A 230 13.23 -2.67 -4.69
C TYR A 230 12.06 -1.78 -4.28
N THR A 231 11.61 -0.95 -5.21
CA THR A 231 10.36 -0.18 -5.16
C THR A 231 9.60 -0.41 -6.46
N SER A 232 8.27 -0.39 -6.41
CA SER A 232 7.43 -0.70 -7.56
C SER A 232 7.38 0.45 -8.56
N ASP A 233 7.60 0.16 -9.84
CA ASP A 233 7.19 1.01 -10.95
C ASP A 233 5.77 0.62 -11.35
N VAL A 234 4.79 1.33 -10.80
CA VAL A 234 3.37 0.98 -10.92
C VAL A 234 2.87 0.97 -12.37
N ASP A 235 3.40 1.84 -13.23
CA ASP A 235 3.03 1.89 -14.65
C ASP A 235 3.66 0.73 -15.45
N ALA A 236 4.89 0.34 -15.11
CA ALA A 236 5.54 -0.83 -15.72
C ALA A 236 4.84 -2.13 -15.28
N ILE A 237 4.42 -2.26 -14.03
CA ILE A 237 3.65 -3.41 -13.54
C ILE A 237 2.28 -3.48 -14.22
N LEU A 238 1.56 -2.36 -14.32
CA LEU A 238 0.29 -2.29 -15.05
C LEU A 238 0.45 -2.72 -16.52
N ALA A 239 1.54 -2.31 -17.16
CA ALA A 239 1.81 -2.64 -18.56
C ALA A 239 2.24 -4.09 -18.78
N SER A 240 3.01 -4.68 -17.87
CA SER A 240 3.50 -6.06 -17.97
C SER A 240 2.47 -7.09 -17.52
N GLY A 241 1.54 -6.71 -16.63
CA GLY A 241 0.62 -7.63 -15.97
C GLY A 241 1.32 -8.68 -15.11
N THR A 242 2.51 -8.34 -14.53
CA THR A 242 3.29 -9.29 -13.73
C THR A 242 3.97 -8.55 -12.58
N GLY A 243 3.88 -9.09 -11.35
CA GLY A 243 4.44 -8.46 -10.17
C GLY A 243 4.50 -9.37 -8.95
N ILE A 244 5.17 -8.89 -7.89
CA ILE A 244 5.21 -9.52 -6.56
C ILE A 244 4.21 -8.84 -5.62
N CYS A 245 4.06 -9.31 -4.38
CA CYS A 245 3.11 -8.75 -3.40
C CYS A 245 3.20 -7.23 -3.25
N LEU A 246 4.42 -6.68 -3.21
CA LEU A 246 4.65 -5.24 -3.13
C LEU A 246 4.09 -4.49 -4.36
N ASP A 247 4.21 -5.09 -5.55
CA ASP A 247 3.70 -4.51 -6.79
C ASP A 247 2.18 -4.47 -6.84
N TYR A 248 1.52 -5.55 -6.43
CA TYR A 248 0.05 -5.60 -6.30
C TYR A 248 -0.45 -4.51 -5.36
N ALA A 249 0.17 -4.42 -4.16
CA ALA A 249 -0.20 -3.44 -3.16
C ALA A 249 0.04 -2.00 -3.65
N ALA A 250 1.18 -1.73 -4.30
CA ALA A 250 1.52 -0.39 -4.80
C ALA A 250 0.61 0.07 -5.95
N VAL A 251 0.30 -0.82 -6.91
CA VAL A 251 -0.62 -0.51 -8.01
C VAL A 251 -2.02 -0.22 -7.48
N MET A 252 -2.54 -1.07 -6.58
CA MET A 252 -3.85 -0.87 -5.98
C MET A 252 -3.92 0.42 -5.15
N ALA A 253 -2.93 0.66 -4.28
CA ALA A 253 -2.86 1.88 -3.48
C ALA A 253 -2.78 3.14 -4.35
N SER A 254 -2.02 3.11 -5.45
CA SER A 254 -1.94 4.25 -6.38
C SER A 254 -3.27 4.58 -7.04
N MET A 255 -4.01 3.56 -7.51
CA MET A 255 -5.34 3.74 -8.08
C MET A 255 -6.32 4.30 -7.04
N LEU A 256 -6.35 3.73 -5.83
CA LEU A 256 -7.28 4.12 -4.77
C LEU A 256 -6.99 5.53 -4.24
N ARG A 257 -5.71 5.87 -3.97
CA ARG A 257 -5.31 7.22 -3.53
C ARG A 257 -5.69 8.28 -4.55
N SER A 258 -5.50 8.00 -5.85
CA SER A 258 -5.92 8.91 -6.92
C SER A 258 -7.44 9.11 -6.97
N GLN A 259 -8.21 8.16 -6.45
CA GLN A 259 -9.65 8.23 -6.29
C GLN A 259 -10.10 8.76 -4.92
N ARG A 260 -9.20 9.40 -4.16
CA ARG A 260 -9.46 9.99 -2.83
C ARG A 260 -9.80 8.97 -1.74
N ILE A 261 -9.42 7.72 -1.93
CA ILE A 261 -9.64 6.64 -0.95
C ILE A 261 -8.34 6.46 -0.16
N PRO A 262 -8.29 6.83 1.14
CA PRO A 262 -7.10 6.66 1.95
C PRO A 262 -6.69 5.18 2.00
N THR A 263 -5.45 4.90 1.60
CA THR A 263 -4.96 3.54 1.45
C THR A 263 -3.56 3.40 2.04
N ARG A 264 -3.40 2.51 3.00
CA ARG A 264 -2.10 2.10 3.55
C ARG A 264 -1.54 0.97 2.70
N LEU A 265 -0.29 1.10 2.29
CA LEU A 265 0.50 -0.04 1.88
C LEU A 265 1.16 -0.59 3.13
N GLU A 266 0.86 -1.79 3.49
CA GLU A 266 1.29 -2.44 4.72
C GLU A 266 2.26 -3.57 4.43
N VAL A 267 3.28 -3.72 5.27
CA VAL A 267 4.32 -4.74 5.15
C VAL A 267 4.53 -5.40 6.49
N GLY A 268 4.69 -6.70 6.48
CA GLY A 268 4.86 -7.49 7.70
C GLY A 268 4.89 -8.97 7.41
N TYR A 269 4.37 -9.78 8.33
CA TYR A 269 4.30 -11.22 8.16
C TYR A 269 2.86 -11.66 7.96
N ALA A 270 2.62 -12.45 6.91
CA ALA A 270 1.44 -13.24 6.71
C ALA A 270 1.80 -14.69 7.06
N GLN A 271 1.42 -15.16 8.26
CA GLN A 271 1.99 -16.34 8.90
C GLN A 271 3.53 -16.21 9.04
N ASP A 272 4.29 -17.09 8.38
CA ASP A 272 5.76 -17.07 8.41
C ASP A 272 6.40 -16.35 7.21
N ALA A 273 5.58 -15.90 6.24
CA ALA A 273 6.05 -15.25 5.02
C ALA A 273 6.05 -13.73 5.17
N TYR A 274 7.18 -13.08 4.87
CA TYR A 274 7.25 -11.63 4.76
C TYR A 274 6.46 -11.17 3.53
N HIS A 275 5.49 -10.25 3.74
CA HIS A 275 4.47 -9.97 2.76
C HIS A 275 4.07 -8.49 2.74
N ALA A 276 3.46 -8.06 1.64
CA ALA A 276 2.88 -6.73 1.49
C ALA A 276 1.39 -6.85 1.11
N TRP A 277 0.57 -6.01 1.74
CA TRP A 277 -0.87 -5.92 1.51
C TRP A 277 -1.34 -4.48 1.65
N ILE A 278 -2.64 -4.24 1.56
CA ILE A 278 -3.22 -2.91 1.80
C ILE A 278 -4.32 -2.94 2.85
N SER A 279 -4.51 -1.78 3.49
CA SER A 279 -5.72 -1.44 4.25
C SER A 279 -6.33 -0.18 3.64
N VAL A 280 -7.64 -0.12 3.56
CA VAL A 280 -8.37 1.00 2.96
C VAL A 280 -9.33 1.61 3.96
N TYR A 281 -9.63 2.91 3.82
CA TYR A 281 -10.61 3.59 4.64
C TYR A 281 -11.83 3.99 3.81
N THR A 282 -13.02 3.74 4.35
CA THR A 282 -14.26 4.33 3.86
C THR A 282 -15.02 5.02 5.00
N ALA A 283 -15.80 6.05 4.68
CA ALA A 283 -16.54 6.79 5.70
C ALA A 283 -17.57 5.90 6.44
N ASP A 284 -18.10 4.90 5.75
CA ASP A 284 -19.16 4.03 6.30
C ASP A 284 -18.65 2.94 7.24
N THR A 285 -17.43 2.46 7.00
CA THR A 285 -16.89 1.28 7.70
C THR A 285 -15.66 1.57 8.56
N GLY A 286 -15.01 2.74 8.39
CA GLY A 286 -13.71 3.02 8.98
C GLY A 286 -12.58 2.33 8.22
N TRP A 287 -11.46 2.04 8.89
CA TRP A 287 -10.35 1.28 8.34
C TRP A 287 -10.74 -0.19 8.16
N LEU A 288 -10.71 -0.63 6.93
CA LEU A 288 -10.81 -2.03 6.55
C LEU A 288 -9.39 -2.60 6.50
N ASN A 289 -9.00 -3.27 7.56
CA ASN A 289 -7.65 -3.79 7.74
C ASN A 289 -7.51 -5.11 6.99
N GLY A 290 -6.45 -5.16 6.14
CA GLY A 290 -6.27 -6.24 5.20
C GLY A 290 -7.34 -6.21 4.11
N ILE A 291 -7.27 -7.07 3.18
CA ILE A 291 -7.96 -6.90 1.91
C ILE A 291 -9.36 -7.51 1.91
N ILE A 292 -10.24 -6.91 1.13
CA ILE A 292 -11.69 -7.03 1.19
C ILE A 292 -12.20 -8.00 0.13
N GLU A 293 -12.93 -9.01 0.54
CA GLU A 293 -13.91 -9.68 -0.29
C GLU A 293 -15.31 -9.27 0.16
N PHE A 294 -16.17 -8.88 -0.78
CA PHE A 294 -17.57 -8.59 -0.54
C PHE A 294 -18.44 -9.69 -1.16
N ASP A 295 -19.10 -10.48 -0.32
CA ASP A 295 -20.04 -11.53 -0.77
C ASP A 295 -21.48 -11.05 -0.83
N GLY A 296 -21.69 -9.74 -0.81
CA GLY A 296 -22.99 -9.10 -0.78
C GLY A 296 -23.54 -8.83 0.62
N ASN A 297 -22.95 -9.39 1.68
CA ASN A 297 -23.40 -9.19 3.07
C ASN A 297 -22.31 -9.20 4.13
N VAL A 298 -21.11 -9.68 3.83
CA VAL A 298 -20.00 -9.81 4.78
C VAL A 298 -18.70 -9.38 4.13
N TRP A 299 -17.94 -8.56 4.84
CA TRP A 299 -16.61 -8.16 4.47
C TRP A 299 -15.61 -9.24 4.88
N THR A 300 -14.80 -9.69 3.95
CA THR A 300 -13.71 -10.61 4.23
C THR A 300 -12.40 -9.98 3.81
N LEU A 301 -11.39 -10.13 4.62
CA LEU A 301 -10.02 -9.71 4.35
C LEU A 301 -9.49 -10.49 3.16
N VAL A 302 -9.11 -9.84 2.07
CA VAL A 302 -8.57 -10.49 0.87
C VAL A 302 -7.31 -9.77 0.39
N ASP A 303 -6.15 -10.40 0.54
CA ASP A 303 -4.90 -9.94 -0.04
C ASP A 303 -4.94 -10.09 -1.58
N PRO A 304 -4.75 -9.03 -2.41
CA PRO A 304 -4.82 -9.13 -3.86
C PRO A 304 -3.85 -10.17 -4.43
N THR A 305 -2.70 -10.37 -3.79
CA THR A 305 -1.72 -11.38 -4.20
C THR A 305 -2.26 -12.79 -4.00
N PHE A 306 -2.86 -13.06 -2.85
CA PHE A 306 -3.51 -14.32 -2.58
C PHE A 306 -4.78 -14.49 -3.40
N GLY A 307 -5.59 -13.44 -3.56
CA GLY A 307 -6.79 -13.45 -4.38
C GLY A 307 -6.53 -13.83 -5.84
N ALA A 308 -5.42 -13.36 -6.41
CA ALA A 308 -5.02 -13.68 -7.78
C ALA A 308 -4.51 -15.11 -7.96
N ASN A 309 -4.00 -15.77 -6.92
CA ASN A 309 -3.26 -17.03 -7.02
C ASN A 309 -3.90 -18.19 -6.26
N THR A 310 -5.05 -18.00 -5.60
CA THR A 310 -5.67 -19.00 -4.72
C THR A 310 -7.19 -19.00 -4.92
N ASP A 311 -7.82 -20.17 -4.81
CA ASP A 311 -9.29 -20.27 -4.85
C ASP A 311 -9.93 -19.68 -3.57
N ASP A 312 -11.14 -19.12 -3.69
CA ASP A 312 -11.87 -18.41 -2.63
C ASP A 312 -11.98 -19.19 -1.32
N LYS A 313 -12.13 -20.50 -1.38
CA LYS A 313 -12.30 -21.33 -0.18
C LYS A 313 -11.00 -21.48 0.60
N THR A 314 -9.88 -21.63 -0.11
CA THR A 314 -8.54 -21.70 0.48
C THR A 314 -8.15 -20.33 1.03
N LEU A 315 -8.47 -19.27 0.29
CA LEU A 315 -8.26 -17.89 0.69
C LEU A 315 -8.99 -17.57 2.01
N LYS A 316 -10.29 -17.83 2.11
CA LYS A 316 -11.08 -17.62 3.33
C LYS A 316 -10.55 -18.41 4.53
N LYS A 317 -10.02 -19.61 4.31
CA LYS A 317 -9.41 -20.39 5.38
C LYS A 317 -8.07 -19.82 5.84
N PHE A 318 -7.30 -19.24 4.93
CA PHE A 318 -5.98 -18.67 5.22
C PHE A 318 -6.12 -17.34 5.96
N ILE A 319 -6.94 -16.43 5.44
CA ILE A 319 -7.10 -15.07 5.98
C ILE A 319 -7.87 -15.11 7.32
N GLY A 320 -8.94 -15.88 7.40
CA GLY A 320 -9.73 -16.05 8.61
C GLY A 320 -10.24 -14.72 9.16
N ASP A 321 -9.85 -14.39 10.38
CA ASP A 321 -10.16 -13.13 11.10
C ASP A 321 -9.04 -12.07 11.01
N GLY A 322 -8.04 -12.28 10.15
CA GLY A 322 -6.88 -11.39 10.03
C GLY A 322 -5.78 -11.62 11.08
N SER A 323 -5.96 -12.54 12.00
CA SER A 323 -4.97 -12.84 13.07
C SER A 323 -3.65 -13.40 12.55
N ASN A 324 -3.64 -13.85 11.30
CA ASN A 324 -2.44 -14.35 10.62
C ASN A 324 -1.49 -13.24 10.12
N TYR A 325 -1.93 -11.97 10.15
CA TYR A 325 -1.16 -10.84 9.67
C TYR A 325 -0.54 -10.08 10.83
N ILE A 326 0.79 -9.93 10.81
CA ILE A 326 1.55 -9.16 11.80
C ILE A 326 2.14 -7.94 11.10
N LEU A 327 1.49 -6.79 11.26
CA LEU A 327 1.94 -5.53 10.70
C LEU A 327 3.30 -5.12 11.30
N GLN A 328 4.24 -4.73 10.43
CA GLN A 328 5.51 -4.15 10.84
C GLN A 328 5.67 -2.69 10.38
N LYS A 329 5.21 -2.37 9.17
CA LYS A 329 5.36 -1.03 8.59
C LYS A 329 4.16 -0.69 7.72
N MET A 330 3.83 0.62 7.63
CA MET A 330 2.79 1.16 6.75
C MET A 330 3.29 2.43 6.04
N TYR A 331 2.96 2.54 4.77
CA TYR A 331 3.42 3.59 3.88
C TYR A 331 2.27 4.31 3.19
#